data_6c72a3a29e38d960464dcf3b90bbfd51
#
_entry.id   6c72a3a29e38d960464dcf3b90bbfd51
#
_cell.length_a   1.000
_cell.length_b   1.000
_cell.length_c   1.000
_cell.angle_alpha   90.00
_cell.angle_beta   90.00
_cell.angle_gamma   90.00
#
_symmetry.space_group_name_H-M   'P 1'
#
loop_
_entity.id
_entity.type
_entity.pdbx_description
1 polymer ?
#
loop_
_entity_poly.entity_id
_entity_poly.type
_entity_poly.pdbx_seq_one_letter_code
_entity_poly.pdbx_strand_id
1 'polypeptide(L)'
;MLITVASPRIVAGSGSAAGGRLELEEQALMAHDQHRHDHDRGLMTKLHWLLRIRHFWMSDVNRAVVDLADPKPGERGLDVGAGMGPATVLAAKRGAHVVAVDPSGFMRAFCGFRRLGQRARRRITVESGVAEDLPVAGGSTEVLWATNAVHHWVDHAAVWREFARVLAPGGRLVLVDEDFDDPTHPDHEKHAGHEAEMTPVDVAVIVAAMAEVGLEATGEHTTVAGVPAKVIRAVRTD
;
A
#
# COMPACT_ATOMS: atom_id res chain seq x y z
N MET A 1 39.76 57.78 10.62
CA MET A 1 38.54 57.81 9.83
C MET A 1 37.81 56.48 10.05
N LEU A 2 36.95 56.44 11.08
CA LEU A 2 36.20 55.25 11.46
C LEU A 2 34.90 55.24 10.67
N ILE A 3 34.65 54.17 9.95
CA ILE A 3 33.37 53.92 9.27
C ILE A 3 32.57 52.96 10.14
N THR A 4 31.51 53.48 10.72
CA THR A 4 30.53 52.72 11.49
C THR A 4 29.56 52.02 10.54
N VAL A 5 29.55 50.68 10.54
CA VAL A 5 28.58 49.90 9.79
C VAL A 5 27.36 49.63 10.68
N ALA A 6 26.22 50.11 10.27
CA ALA A 6 24.95 49.90 10.96
C ALA A 6 24.41 48.49 10.67
N SER A 7 24.08 47.75 11.75
CA SER A 7 23.36 46.46 11.68
C SER A 7 21.91 46.66 11.29
N PRO A 8 21.33 45.82 10.40
CA PRO A 8 19.90 45.85 10.14
C PRO A 8 19.12 45.18 11.29
N ARG A 9 18.12 45.88 11.80
CA ARG A 9 17.12 45.36 12.74
C ARG A 9 16.29 44.26 12.03
N ILE A 10 16.32 43.06 12.58
CA ILE A 10 15.37 41.99 12.22
C ILE A 10 14.03 42.35 12.83
N VAL A 11 13.05 42.65 11.98
CA VAL A 11 11.63 42.76 12.38
C VAL A 11 11.09 41.33 12.46
N ALA A 12 10.80 40.85 13.67
CA ALA A 12 10.12 39.60 13.89
C ALA A 12 8.66 39.76 13.43
N GLY A 13 8.37 39.24 12.25
CA GLY A 13 7.01 39.05 11.79
C GLY A 13 6.39 37.86 12.53
N SER A 14 5.36 38.13 13.36
CA SER A 14 4.49 37.12 13.98
C SER A 14 3.58 36.52 12.92
N GLY A 15 4.14 35.64 12.06
CA GLY A 15 3.37 34.77 11.16
C GLY A 15 2.79 33.62 11.98
N SER A 16 1.47 33.55 12.02
CA SER A 16 0.67 32.57 12.76
C SER A 16 1.07 31.14 12.34
N ALA A 17 1.42 30.31 13.33
CA ALA A 17 1.73 28.87 13.15
C ALA A 17 0.56 28.07 12.54
N ALA A 18 -0.65 28.65 12.51
CA ALA A 18 -1.84 28.09 11.90
C ALA A 18 -1.83 28.17 10.35
N GLY A 19 -1.23 29.22 9.76
CA GLY A 19 -1.15 29.35 8.30
C GLY A 19 -0.23 28.32 7.64
N GLY A 20 0.94 28.08 8.23
CA GLY A 20 1.90 27.09 7.70
C GLY A 20 1.38 25.65 7.79
N ARG A 21 0.55 25.35 8.79
CA ARG A 21 -0.04 24.02 8.95
C ARG A 21 -1.13 23.77 7.90
N LEU A 22 -1.95 24.75 7.59
CA LEU A 22 -2.97 24.68 6.53
C LEU A 22 -2.34 24.53 5.14
N GLU A 23 -1.23 25.24 4.86
CA GLU A 23 -0.51 25.12 3.59
C GLU A 23 0.14 23.73 3.43
N LEU A 24 0.69 23.15 4.49
CA LEU A 24 1.25 21.80 4.48
C LEU A 24 0.16 20.72 4.33
N GLU A 25 -0.99 20.91 4.96
CA GLU A 25 -2.15 20.03 4.83
C GLU A 25 -2.75 20.13 3.41
N GLU A 26 -2.81 21.32 2.82
CA GLU A 26 -3.26 21.53 1.44
C GLU A 26 -2.26 20.94 0.43
N GLN A 27 -0.95 21.10 0.64
CA GLN A 27 0.08 20.51 -0.20
C GLN A 27 0.09 18.98 -0.10
N ALA A 28 -0.09 18.42 1.09
CA ALA A 28 -0.24 16.99 1.30
C ALA A 28 -1.51 16.44 0.63
N LEU A 29 -2.63 17.18 0.73
CA LEU A 29 -3.90 16.82 0.09
C LEU A 29 -3.79 16.88 -1.45
N MET A 30 -3.07 17.88 -1.99
CA MET A 30 -2.83 18.01 -3.43
C MET A 30 -1.88 16.93 -3.96
N ALA A 31 -0.83 16.57 -3.20
CA ALA A 31 0.08 15.47 -3.53
C ALA A 31 -0.67 14.12 -3.48
N HIS A 32 -1.52 13.92 -2.48
CA HIS A 32 -2.36 12.75 -2.34
C HIS A 32 -3.37 12.60 -3.51
N ASP A 33 -3.92 13.71 -4.00
CA ASP A 33 -4.83 13.71 -5.15
C ASP A 33 -4.10 13.45 -6.47
N GLN A 34 -2.82 13.82 -6.61
CA GLN A 34 -2.01 13.54 -7.79
C GLN A 34 -1.68 12.03 -7.91
N HIS A 35 -1.30 11.35 -6.84
CA HIS A 35 -1.07 9.90 -6.85
C HIS A 35 -2.37 9.08 -7.05
N ARG A 36 -3.50 9.61 -6.57
CA ARG A 36 -4.82 8.99 -6.71
C ARG A 36 -5.27 8.82 -8.16
N HIS A 37 -4.71 9.58 -9.11
CA HIS A 37 -5.21 9.68 -10.49
C HIS A 37 -4.23 9.21 -11.57
N ASP A 38 -3.00 8.80 -11.24
CA ASP A 38 -2.00 8.49 -12.27
C ASP A 38 -2.39 7.27 -13.13
N HIS A 39 -3.02 6.26 -12.56
CA HIS A 39 -3.53 5.11 -13.31
C HIS A 39 -4.77 5.40 -14.15
N ASP A 40 -5.51 6.46 -13.84
CA ASP A 40 -6.73 6.86 -14.56
C ASP A 40 -6.46 7.94 -15.63
N ARG A 41 -5.26 8.55 -15.64
CA ARG A 41 -4.86 9.60 -16.59
C ARG A 41 -4.26 9.01 -17.87
N GLY A 42 -5.00 9.10 -18.94
CA GLY A 42 -4.55 8.91 -20.31
C GLY A 42 -4.84 7.53 -20.93
N LEU A 43 -5.22 7.56 -22.20
CA LEU A 43 -5.52 6.36 -23.01
C LEU A 43 -4.28 5.45 -23.15
N MET A 44 -3.08 6.03 -23.24
CA MET A 44 -1.82 5.28 -23.38
C MET A 44 -1.48 4.48 -22.13
N THR A 45 -1.69 5.06 -20.94
CA THR A 45 -1.50 4.36 -19.66
C THR A 45 -2.46 3.17 -19.55
N LYS A 46 -3.73 3.37 -19.91
CA LYS A 46 -4.74 2.29 -19.92
C LYS A 46 -4.38 1.20 -20.93
N LEU A 47 -3.88 1.57 -22.11
CA LEU A 47 -3.44 0.61 -23.13
C LEU A 47 -2.20 -0.17 -22.67
N HIS A 48 -1.22 0.48 -22.03
CA HIS A 48 -0.06 -0.18 -21.44
C HIS A 48 -0.48 -1.24 -20.41
N TRP A 49 -1.40 -0.89 -19.50
CA TRP A 49 -1.95 -1.82 -18.54
C TRP A 49 -2.70 -2.98 -19.19
N LEU A 50 -3.45 -2.73 -20.25
CA LEU A 50 -4.17 -3.76 -20.99
C LEU A 50 -3.23 -4.78 -21.65
N LEU A 51 -2.10 -4.33 -22.20
CA LEU A 51 -1.07 -5.19 -22.78
C LEU A 51 -0.35 -6.05 -21.73
N ARG A 52 -0.21 -5.54 -20.50
CA ARG A 52 0.40 -6.25 -19.38
C ARG A 52 -0.60 -7.03 -18.52
N ILE A 53 -1.87 -7.02 -18.88
CA ILE A 53 -2.97 -7.64 -18.08
C ILE A 53 -2.69 -9.11 -17.77
N ARG A 54 -2.05 -9.85 -18.68
CA ARG A 54 -1.73 -11.27 -18.49
C ARG A 54 -0.67 -11.46 -17.39
N HIS A 55 0.33 -10.59 -17.32
CA HIS A 55 1.37 -10.60 -16.29
C HIS A 55 0.74 -10.34 -14.91
N PHE A 56 -0.03 -9.27 -14.77
CA PHE A 56 -0.73 -8.94 -13.52
C PHE A 56 -1.85 -9.93 -13.19
N TRP A 57 -2.41 -10.61 -14.20
CA TRP A 57 -3.49 -11.56 -14.01
C TRP A 57 -3.04 -12.86 -13.33
N MET A 58 -1.79 -13.28 -13.51
CA MET A 58 -1.25 -14.59 -13.12
C MET A 58 0.04 -14.47 -12.29
N SER A 59 0.30 -13.35 -11.62
CA SER A 59 1.51 -13.16 -10.83
C SER A 59 1.66 -14.24 -9.76
N ASP A 60 2.78 -14.96 -9.78
CA ASP A 60 3.11 -15.97 -8.77
C ASP A 60 3.38 -15.32 -7.40
N VAL A 61 3.81 -14.04 -7.36
CA VAL A 61 3.96 -13.26 -6.14
C VAL A 61 2.60 -13.09 -5.42
N ASN A 62 1.51 -12.85 -6.17
CA ASN A 62 0.16 -12.80 -5.60
C ASN A 62 -0.29 -14.14 -5.03
N ARG A 63 0.15 -15.26 -5.57
CA ARG A 63 -0.09 -16.57 -4.99
C ARG A 63 0.69 -16.73 -3.70
N ALA A 64 1.97 -16.37 -3.72
CA ALA A 64 2.85 -16.47 -2.57
C ALA A 64 2.38 -15.61 -1.38
N VAL A 65 1.90 -14.37 -1.62
CA VAL A 65 1.36 -13.54 -0.54
C VAL A 65 0.14 -14.18 0.12
N VAL A 66 -0.75 -14.80 -0.67
CA VAL A 66 -1.91 -15.52 -0.13
C VAL A 66 -1.50 -16.80 0.60
N ASP A 67 -0.42 -17.48 0.15
CA ASP A 67 0.14 -18.64 0.87
C ASP A 67 0.74 -18.21 2.22
N LEU A 68 1.44 -17.08 2.27
CA LEU A 68 2.03 -16.51 3.48
C LEU A 68 0.97 -15.98 4.45
N ALA A 69 -0.06 -15.30 3.96
CA ALA A 69 -1.17 -14.78 4.76
C ALA A 69 -2.08 -15.90 5.28
N ASP A 70 -2.11 -17.03 4.57
CA ASP A 70 -2.82 -18.27 4.91
C ASP A 70 -4.28 -18.02 5.38
N PRO A 71 -5.11 -17.33 4.55
CA PRO A 71 -6.50 -17.05 4.92
C PRO A 71 -7.29 -18.34 5.06
N LYS A 72 -8.00 -18.48 6.18
CA LYS A 72 -8.82 -19.66 6.50
C LYS A 72 -10.25 -19.50 6.02
N PRO A 73 -10.99 -20.60 5.81
CA PRO A 73 -12.40 -20.53 5.48
C PRO A 73 -13.20 -19.80 6.55
N GLY A 74 -13.99 -18.80 6.12
CA GLY A 74 -14.82 -17.97 7.00
C GLY A 74 -14.12 -16.74 7.56
N GLU A 75 -12.78 -16.62 7.49
CA GLU A 75 -12.06 -15.42 7.92
C GLU A 75 -12.42 -14.20 7.07
N ARG A 76 -12.40 -13.04 7.71
CA ARG A 76 -12.55 -11.73 7.07
C ARG A 76 -11.19 -11.22 6.66
N GLY A 77 -10.94 -11.26 5.35
CA GLY A 77 -9.69 -10.83 4.73
C GLY A 77 -9.80 -9.42 4.15
N LEU A 78 -8.69 -8.69 4.15
CA LEU A 78 -8.56 -7.37 3.54
C LEU A 78 -7.35 -7.36 2.60
N ASP A 79 -7.61 -7.09 1.33
CA ASP A 79 -6.61 -6.97 0.26
C ASP A 79 -6.40 -5.48 -0.04
N VAL A 80 -5.27 -4.90 0.40
CA VAL A 80 -4.98 -3.46 0.30
C VAL A 80 -4.10 -3.19 -0.90
N GLY A 81 -4.54 -2.28 -1.79
CA GLY A 81 -3.93 -2.12 -3.11
C GLY A 81 -4.21 -3.32 -3.98
N ALA A 82 -5.45 -3.83 -3.97
CA ALA A 82 -5.83 -5.09 -4.59
C ALA A 82 -5.62 -5.14 -6.12
N GLY A 83 -5.47 -4.00 -6.76
CA GLY A 83 -5.31 -3.88 -8.21
C GLY A 83 -6.42 -4.61 -8.97
N MET A 84 -6.06 -5.50 -9.87
CA MET A 84 -7.00 -6.33 -10.63
C MET A 84 -7.53 -7.55 -9.85
N GLY A 85 -7.22 -7.70 -8.55
CA GLY A 85 -7.75 -8.70 -7.63
C GLY A 85 -7.23 -10.13 -7.79
N PRO A 86 -5.97 -10.40 -8.17
CA PRO A 86 -5.47 -11.78 -8.24
C PRO A 86 -5.41 -12.44 -6.87
N ALA A 87 -4.84 -11.78 -5.85
CA ALA A 87 -4.78 -12.26 -4.47
C ALA A 87 -6.18 -12.38 -3.86
N THR A 88 -7.05 -11.36 -4.06
CA THR A 88 -8.46 -11.37 -3.65
C THR A 88 -9.18 -12.67 -4.06
N VAL A 89 -9.07 -13.03 -5.35
CA VAL A 89 -9.76 -14.22 -5.89
C VAL A 89 -9.17 -15.50 -5.31
N LEU A 90 -7.86 -15.58 -5.12
CA LEU A 90 -7.20 -16.74 -4.55
C LEU A 90 -7.64 -16.96 -3.09
N ALA A 91 -7.65 -15.91 -2.27
CA ALA A 91 -8.09 -15.97 -0.89
C ALA A 91 -9.59 -16.34 -0.77
N ALA A 92 -10.44 -15.76 -1.60
CA ALA A 92 -11.86 -16.10 -1.64
C ALA A 92 -12.11 -17.57 -2.04
N LYS A 93 -11.30 -18.14 -2.93
CA LYS A 93 -11.34 -19.57 -3.28
C LYS A 93 -10.96 -20.47 -2.11
N ARG A 94 -10.12 -20.01 -1.17
CA ARG A 94 -9.80 -20.71 0.09
C ARG A 94 -10.93 -20.62 1.10
N GLY A 95 -11.94 -19.80 0.83
CA GLY A 95 -13.14 -19.69 1.67
C GLY A 95 -13.21 -18.42 2.51
N ALA A 96 -12.22 -17.55 2.47
CA ALA A 96 -12.24 -16.26 3.16
C ALA A 96 -13.29 -15.30 2.55
N HIS A 97 -13.82 -14.40 3.36
CA HIS A 97 -14.60 -13.26 2.92
C HIS A 97 -13.68 -12.07 2.76
N VAL A 98 -13.48 -11.59 1.52
CA VAL A 98 -12.45 -10.62 1.20
C VAL A 98 -13.05 -9.28 0.79
N VAL A 99 -12.61 -8.21 1.43
CA VAL A 99 -12.76 -6.84 0.94
C VAL A 99 -11.49 -6.47 0.18
N ALA A 100 -11.63 -6.19 -1.10
CA ALA A 100 -10.56 -5.70 -1.97
C ALA A 100 -10.64 -4.19 -2.04
N VAL A 101 -9.59 -3.50 -1.61
CA VAL A 101 -9.54 -2.03 -1.58
C VAL A 101 -8.47 -1.54 -2.54
N ASP A 102 -8.84 -0.59 -3.39
CA ASP A 102 -7.92 0.04 -4.33
C ASP A 102 -8.38 1.48 -4.65
N PRO A 103 -7.50 2.48 -4.73
CA PRO A 103 -7.88 3.86 -5.05
C PRO A 103 -8.29 4.03 -6.52
N SER A 104 -7.74 3.21 -7.44
CA SER A 104 -7.99 3.34 -8.88
C SER A 104 -9.34 2.77 -9.29
N GLY A 105 -10.22 3.60 -9.87
CA GLY A 105 -11.49 3.17 -10.45
C GLY A 105 -11.32 2.14 -11.57
N PHE A 106 -10.25 2.27 -12.35
CA PHE A 106 -9.89 1.34 -13.41
C PHE A 106 -9.54 -0.05 -12.84
N MET A 107 -8.69 -0.12 -11.81
CA MET A 107 -8.31 -1.38 -11.16
C MET A 107 -9.52 -2.05 -10.50
N ARG A 108 -10.35 -1.28 -9.80
CA ARG A 108 -11.58 -1.80 -9.19
C ARG A 108 -12.55 -2.37 -10.21
N ALA A 109 -12.69 -1.73 -11.40
CA ALA A 109 -13.53 -2.25 -12.47
C ALA A 109 -13.05 -3.63 -12.95
N PHE A 110 -11.74 -3.80 -13.14
CA PHE A 110 -11.15 -5.11 -13.50
C PHE A 110 -11.29 -6.15 -12.40
N CYS A 111 -11.05 -5.78 -11.14
CA CYS A 111 -11.28 -6.66 -9.98
C CYS A 111 -12.75 -7.10 -9.92
N GLY A 112 -13.69 -6.18 -10.09
CA GLY A 112 -15.12 -6.44 -10.16
C GLY A 112 -15.49 -7.39 -11.30
N PHE A 113 -14.95 -7.17 -12.50
CA PHE A 113 -15.16 -8.06 -13.65
C PHE A 113 -14.59 -9.46 -13.37
N ARG A 114 -13.36 -9.54 -12.85
CA ARG A 114 -12.72 -10.81 -12.46
C ARG A 114 -13.55 -11.58 -11.44
N ARG A 115 -14.10 -10.86 -10.44
CA ARG A 115 -15.00 -11.42 -9.42
C ARG A 115 -16.20 -12.14 -10.04
N LEU A 116 -16.83 -11.54 -11.04
CA LEU A 116 -18.06 -12.08 -11.65
C LEU A 116 -17.87 -13.49 -12.22
N GLY A 117 -16.69 -13.79 -12.76
CA GLY A 117 -16.31 -15.11 -13.28
C GLY A 117 -16.04 -16.18 -12.21
N GLN A 118 -16.07 -15.84 -10.90
CA GLN A 118 -15.71 -16.77 -9.84
C GLN A 118 -16.92 -17.40 -9.15
N ARG A 119 -16.82 -18.70 -8.81
CA ARG A 119 -17.80 -19.36 -7.92
C ARG A 119 -17.84 -18.71 -6.54
N ALA A 120 -16.70 -18.18 -6.07
CA ALA A 120 -16.54 -17.50 -4.79
C ALA A 120 -16.99 -16.02 -4.82
N ARG A 121 -17.60 -15.51 -5.88
CA ARG A 121 -17.94 -14.08 -6.07
C ARG A 121 -18.71 -13.42 -4.93
N ARG A 122 -19.51 -14.20 -4.18
CA ARG A 122 -20.29 -13.71 -3.04
C ARG A 122 -19.42 -13.45 -1.80
N ARG A 123 -18.19 -13.94 -1.79
CA ARG A 123 -17.20 -13.71 -0.72
C ARG A 123 -16.29 -12.53 -1.02
N ILE A 124 -16.46 -11.84 -2.15
CA ILE A 124 -15.61 -10.74 -2.57
C ILE A 124 -16.45 -9.47 -2.62
N THR A 125 -16.01 -8.44 -1.91
CA THR A 125 -16.49 -7.06 -2.01
C THR A 125 -15.35 -6.21 -2.58
N VAL A 126 -15.66 -5.24 -3.42
CA VAL A 126 -14.66 -4.33 -4.02
C VAL A 126 -15.02 -2.91 -3.63
N GLU A 127 -14.12 -2.24 -2.93
CA GLU A 127 -14.34 -0.92 -2.34
C GLU A 127 -13.30 0.09 -2.80
N SER A 128 -13.67 1.38 -2.76
CA SER A 128 -12.75 2.48 -2.98
C SER A 128 -12.14 2.91 -1.66
N GLY A 129 -10.81 3.05 -1.61
CA GLY A 129 -10.12 3.51 -0.42
C GLY A 129 -8.62 3.58 -0.68
N VAL A 130 -7.91 4.20 0.26
CA VAL A 130 -6.45 4.26 0.34
C VAL A 130 -6.00 3.53 1.59
N ALA A 131 -4.71 3.19 1.68
CA ALA A 131 -4.19 2.44 2.83
C ALA A 131 -4.26 3.25 4.13
N GLU A 132 -4.24 4.57 4.03
CA GLU A 132 -4.37 5.53 5.13
C GLU A 132 -5.80 5.70 5.67
N ASP A 133 -6.82 5.29 4.88
CA ASP A 133 -8.25 5.40 5.23
C ASP A 133 -9.04 4.25 4.58
N LEU A 134 -9.13 3.13 5.30
CA LEU A 134 -9.71 1.89 4.80
C LEU A 134 -11.22 1.84 5.08
N PRO A 135 -12.06 1.50 4.08
CA PRO A 135 -13.52 1.52 4.17
C PRO A 135 -14.09 0.32 4.96
N VAL A 136 -13.44 -0.04 6.07
CA VAL A 136 -13.86 -1.15 6.92
C VAL A 136 -13.87 -0.73 8.40
N ALA A 137 -14.72 -1.35 9.19
CA ALA A 137 -14.83 -1.04 10.61
C ALA A 137 -13.56 -1.45 11.38
N GLY A 138 -13.27 -0.77 12.49
CA GLY A 138 -12.19 -1.16 13.39
C GLY A 138 -12.39 -2.57 13.96
N GLY A 139 -11.31 -3.34 14.04
CA GLY A 139 -11.34 -4.72 14.54
C GLY A 139 -12.14 -5.70 13.67
N SER A 140 -12.43 -5.36 12.42
CA SER A 140 -13.25 -6.18 11.54
C SER A 140 -12.47 -7.16 10.67
N THR A 141 -11.14 -7.10 10.66
CA THR A 141 -10.26 -7.85 9.76
C THR A 141 -9.43 -8.86 10.53
N GLU A 142 -9.45 -10.12 10.15
CA GLU A 142 -8.67 -11.19 10.77
C GLU A 142 -7.35 -11.45 10.04
N VAL A 143 -7.32 -11.19 8.73
CA VAL A 143 -6.11 -11.28 7.91
C VAL A 143 -6.07 -10.16 6.87
N LEU A 144 -4.95 -9.44 6.83
CA LEU A 144 -4.68 -8.37 5.87
C LEU A 144 -3.46 -8.74 5.03
N TRP A 145 -3.49 -8.38 3.76
CA TRP A 145 -2.30 -8.47 2.91
C TRP A 145 -2.24 -7.32 1.91
N ALA A 146 -1.02 -7.05 1.45
CA ALA A 146 -0.77 -6.21 0.30
C ALA A 146 0.39 -6.79 -0.53
N THR A 147 0.33 -6.59 -1.85
CA THR A 147 1.34 -7.07 -2.79
C THR A 147 1.75 -5.94 -3.70
N ASN A 148 3.03 -5.58 -3.71
CA ASN A 148 3.60 -4.51 -4.53
C ASN A 148 2.79 -3.19 -4.40
N ALA A 149 2.51 -2.80 -3.16
CA ALA A 149 1.68 -1.64 -2.87
C ALA A 149 2.31 -0.67 -1.86
N VAL A 150 3.23 -1.14 -1.00
CA VAL A 150 3.82 -0.35 0.09
C VAL A 150 4.57 0.87 -0.46
N HIS A 151 5.30 0.71 -1.55
CA HIS A 151 6.07 1.78 -2.19
C HIS A 151 5.19 2.87 -2.84
N HIS A 152 3.88 2.66 -2.93
CA HIS A 152 2.92 3.66 -3.41
C HIS A 152 2.29 4.49 -2.29
N TRP A 153 2.46 4.10 -1.01
CA TRP A 153 1.85 4.80 0.12
C TRP A 153 2.69 6.01 0.54
N VAL A 154 2.03 7.13 0.79
CA VAL A 154 2.70 8.40 1.07
C VAL A 154 2.93 8.61 2.55
N ASP A 155 1.93 8.35 3.39
CA ASP A 155 2.02 8.47 4.85
C ASP A 155 2.02 7.09 5.50
N HIS A 156 3.19 6.47 5.56
CA HIS A 156 3.36 5.17 6.20
C HIS A 156 2.90 5.17 7.67
N ALA A 157 3.09 6.28 8.40
CA ALA A 157 2.65 6.35 9.79
C ALA A 157 1.12 6.31 9.92
N ALA A 158 0.39 6.95 9.00
CA ALA A 158 -1.06 6.84 8.93
C ALA A 158 -1.49 5.40 8.55
N VAL A 159 -0.80 4.77 7.59
CA VAL A 159 -1.09 3.40 7.17
C VAL A 159 -0.97 2.41 8.33
N TRP A 160 0.12 2.48 9.12
CA TRP A 160 0.31 1.54 10.23
C TRP A 160 -0.75 1.72 11.33
N ARG A 161 -1.15 2.96 11.63
CA ARG A 161 -2.27 3.25 12.55
C ARG A 161 -3.59 2.68 12.02
N GLU A 162 -3.81 2.80 10.71
CA GLU A 162 -5.03 2.31 10.06
C GLU A 162 -5.07 0.77 10.05
N PHE A 163 -3.93 0.12 9.78
CA PHE A 163 -3.84 -1.34 9.87
C PHE A 163 -4.07 -1.85 11.29
N ALA A 164 -3.50 -1.19 12.30
CA ALA A 164 -3.78 -1.49 13.69
C ALA A 164 -5.25 -1.27 14.04
N ARG A 165 -5.91 -0.24 13.49
CA ARG A 165 -7.33 0.02 13.70
C ARG A 165 -8.22 -1.09 13.13
N VAL A 166 -7.97 -1.52 11.90
CA VAL A 166 -8.85 -2.46 11.19
C VAL A 166 -8.65 -3.91 11.57
N LEU A 167 -7.44 -4.31 11.95
CA LEU A 167 -7.17 -5.67 12.39
C LEU A 167 -7.90 -5.98 13.71
N ALA A 168 -8.49 -7.16 13.81
CA ALA A 168 -9.00 -7.69 15.06
C ALA A 168 -7.84 -7.99 16.03
N PRO A 169 -8.06 -8.03 17.36
CA PRO A 169 -7.07 -8.57 18.28
C PRO A 169 -6.61 -9.97 17.85
N GLY A 170 -5.30 -10.18 17.79
CA GLY A 170 -4.71 -11.41 17.23
C GLY A 170 -4.80 -11.54 15.70
N GLY A 171 -5.37 -10.56 15.02
CA GLY A 171 -5.36 -10.48 13.55
C GLY A 171 -3.95 -10.28 13.00
N ARG A 172 -3.70 -10.82 11.82
CA ARG A 172 -2.37 -10.83 11.20
C ARG A 172 -2.34 -10.08 9.88
N LEU A 173 -1.15 -9.60 9.51
CA LEU A 173 -0.91 -9.03 8.19
C LEU A 173 0.35 -9.60 7.53
N VAL A 174 0.36 -9.56 6.20
CA VAL A 174 1.51 -9.90 5.36
C VAL A 174 1.64 -8.87 4.24
N LEU A 175 2.78 -8.21 4.17
CA LEU A 175 3.15 -7.32 3.09
C LEU A 175 4.27 -7.96 2.28
N VAL A 176 4.15 -7.96 0.97
CA VAL A 176 5.17 -8.42 0.04
C VAL A 176 5.37 -7.37 -1.03
N ASP A 177 6.56 -6.80 -1.09
CA ASP A 177 6.99 -5.92 -2.17
C ASP A 177 8.21 -6.52 -2.88
N GLU A 178 8.16 -6.59 -4.20
CA GLU A 178 9.32 -6.98 -5.00
C GLU A 178 10.45 -5.96 -4.80
N ASP A 179 11.67 -6.48 -4.58
CA ASP A 179 12.85 -5.64 -4.34
C ASP A 179 13.54 -5.31 -5.67
N PHE A 180 13.00 -4.28 -6.36
CA PHE A 180 13.55 -3.82 -7.64
C PHE A 180 14.93 -3.17 -7.49
N ASP A 181 15.35 -2.82 -6.27
CA ASP A 181 16.68 -2.28 -5.98
C ASP A 181 17.75 -3.37 -5.99
N ASP A 182 17.35 -4.65 -5.79
CA ASP A 182 18.26 -5.78 -5.86
C ASP A 182 18.71 -6.01 -7.33
N PRO A 183 20.03 -5.95 -7.62
CA PRO A 183 20.54 -6.11 -8.98
C PRO A 183 20.26 -7.50 -9.59
N THR A 184 19.85 -8.49 -8.80
CA THR A 184 19.44 -9.80 -9.30
C THR A 184 17.98 -9.87 -9.70
N HIS A 185 17.19 -8.79 -9.44
CA HIS A 185 15.80 -8.76 -9.84
C HIS A 185 15.66 -8.68 -11.37
N PRO A 186 14.81 -9.50 -12.02
CA PRO A 186 14.67 -9.55 -13.49
C PRO A 186 14.29 -8.22 -14.13
N ASP A 187 13.59 -7.37 -13.40
CA ASP A 187 13.13 -6.06 -13.86
C ASP A 187 13.92 -4.88 -13.25
N HIS A 188 15.08 -5.14 -12.60
CA HIS A 188 15.91 -4.09 -11.97
C HIS A 188 16.21 -2.93 -12.93
N GLU A 189 16.73 -3.22 -14.12
CA GLU A 189 17.08 -2.18 -15.12
C GLU A 189 15.85 -1.38 -15.60
N LYS A 190 14.67 -1.97 -15.60
CA LYS A 190 13.43 -1.27 -16.02
C LYS A 190 12.92 -0.29 -14.97
N HIS A 191 13.26 -0.55 -13.70
CA HIS A 191 12.88 0.30 -12.57
C HIS A 191 13.97 1.31 -12.21
N ALA A 192 15.22 1.10 -12.68
CA ALA A 192 16.31 2.06 -12.53
C ALA A 192 15.90 3.42 -13.12
N GLY A 193 15.84 4.45 -12.27
CA GLY A 193 15.40 5.81 -12.65
C GLY A 193 13.96 6.18 -12.28
N HIS A 194 13.15 5.25 -11.78
CA HIS A 194 11.82 5.53 -11.22
C HIS A 194 11.82 5.65 -9.68
N GLU A 195 12.98 5.52 -9.06
CA GLU A 195 13.18 5.59 -7.60
C GLU A 195 12.67 6.91 -6.99
N ALA A 196 12.70 8.00 -7.75
CA ALA A 196 12.24 9.31 -7.29
C ALA A 196 10.70 9.41 -7.14
N GLU A 197 9.96 8.46 -7.70
CA GLU A 197 8.48 8.43 -7.69
C GLU A 197 7.93 7.43 -6.65
N MET A 198 8.79 6.63 -6.01
CA MET A 198 8.39 5.60 -5.06
C MET A 198 8.86 5.92 -3.65
N THR A 199 8.03 5.64 -2.66
CA THR A 199 8.43 5.72 -1.26
C THR A 199 9.37 4.55 -0.93
N PRO A 200 10.55 4.80 -0.34
CA PRO A 200 11.46 3.70 0.02
C PRO A 200 10.83 2.71 0.98
N VAL A 201 10.92 1.43 0.67
CA VAL A 201 10.47 0.33 1.53
C VAL A 201 11.67 -0.15 2.35
N ASP A 202 11.92 0.50 3.49
CA ASP A 202 12.92 0.06 4.47
C ASP A 202 12.27 -0.87 5.51
N VAL A 203 12.63 -2.14 5.44
CA VAL A 203 12.05 -3.19 6.29
C VAL A 203 12.24 -2.91 7.78
N ALA A 204 13.43 -2.44 8.19
CA ALA A 204 13.73 -2.20 9.59
C ALA A 204 12.95 -0.99 10.14
N VAL A 205 12.84 0.07 9.34
CA VAL A 205 12.06 1.27 9.69
C VAL A 205 10.58 0.93 9.82
N ILE A 206 10.05 0.14 8.89
CA ILE A 206 8.63 -0.27 8.91
C ILE A 206 8.34 -1.14 10.14
N VAL A 207 9.18 -2.15 10.43
CA VAL A 207 9.00 -3.02 11.60
C VAL A 207 9.02 -2.21 12.91
N ALA A 208 9.94 -1.25 13.04
CA ALA A 208 9.98 -0.37 14.22
C ALA A 208 8.73 0.50 14.34
N ALA A 209 8.26 1.11 13.23
CA ALA A 209 7.07 1.95 13.23
C ALA A 209 5.78 1.17 13.51
N MET A 210 5.68 -0.07 13.05
CA MET A 210 4.55 -0.96 13.35
C MET A 210 4.47 -1.29 14.84
N ALA A 211 5.61 -1.49 15.52
CA ALA A 211 5.64 -1.76 16.95
C ALA A 211 5.07 -0.59 17.78
N GLU A 212 5.27 0.66 17.33
CA GLU A 212 4.73 1.86 18.00
C GLU A 212 3.20 1.93 18.02
N VAL A 213 2.53 1.20 17.11
CA VAL A 213 1.06 1.17 16.99
C VAL A 213 0.44 -0.15 17.45
N GLY A 214 1.20 -1.01 18.16
CA GLY A 214 0.69 -2.28 18.69
C GLY A 214 0.63 -3.43 17.68
N LEU A 215 1.45 -3.36 16.64
CA LEU A 215 1.66 -4.45 15.68
C LEU A 215 3.03 -5.09 15.96
N GLU A 216 3.04 -6.31 16.47
CA GLU A 216 4.27 -7.09 16.63
C GLU A 216 4.73 -7.59 15.26
N ALA A 217 5.77 -6.96 14.72
CA ALA A 217 6.20 -7.16 13.34
C ALA A 217 7.58 -7.81 13.24
N THR A 218 7.76 -8.56 12.16
CA THR A 218 9.04 -9.06 11.67
C THR A 218 9.16 -8.78 10.18
N GLY A 219 10.39 -8.61 9.70
CA GLY A 219 10.60 -8.35 8.27
C GLY A 219 11.93 -8.93 7.79
N GLU A 220 11.98 -9.28 6.52
CA GLU A 220 13.15 -9.90 5.89
C GLU A 220 13.25 -9.53 4.40
N HIS A 221 14.48 -9.50 3.89
CA HIS A 221 14.75 -9.57 2.46
C HIS A 221 14.91 -11.04 2.10
N THR A 222 14.14 -11.50 1.11
CA THR A 222 14.10 -12.92 0.74
C THR A 222 13.74 -13.09 -0.74
N THR A 223 13.56 -14.32 -1.17
CA THR A 223 13.06 -14.63 -2.52
C THR A 223 11.63 -15.11 -2.44
N VAL A 224 10.73 -14.45 -3.14
CA VAL A 224 9.31 -14.81 -3.25
C VAL A 224 8.97 -15.11 -4.70
N ALA A 225 8.44 -16.29 -4.98
CA ALA A 225 8.12 -16.74 -6.34
C ALA A 225 9.28 -16.62 -7.35
N GLY A 226 10.52 -16.74 -6.86
CA GLY A 226 11.73 -16.71 -7.69
C GLY A 226 12.29 -15.31 -7.93
N VAL A 227 11.74 -14.26 -7.32
CA VAL A 227 12.26 -12.89 -7.42
C VAL A 227 12.63 -12.34 -6.02
N PRO A 228 13.66 -11.46 -5.93
CA PRO A 228 13.96 -10.75 -4.69
C PRO A 228 12.75 -9.97 -4.20
N ALA A 229 12.49 -10.02 -2.91
CA ALA A 229 11.35 -9.36 -2.29
C ALA A 229 11.61 -8.99 -0.83
N LYS A 230 10.92 -7.95 -0.38
CA LYS A 230 10.80 -7.51 1.01
C LYS A 230 9.51 -8.08 1.57
N VAL A 231 9.60 -8.85 2.65
CA VAL A 231 8.44 -9.49 3.29
C VAL A 231 8.33 -8.97 4.72
N ILE A 232 7.16 -8.45 5.07
CA ILE A 232 6.85 -8.01 6.43
C ILE A 232 5.63 -8.79 6.91
N ARG A 233 5.71 -9.33 8.13
CA ARG A 233 4.61 -9.99 8.81
C ARG A 233 4.38 -9.32 10.13
N ALA A 234 3.12 -9.10 10.51
CA ALA A 234 2.81 -8.61 11.83
C ALA A 234 1.53 -9.24 12.39
N VAL A 235 1.41 -9.18 13.71
CA VAL A 235 0.20 -9.59 14.44
C VAL A 235 -0.21 -8.42 15.32
N ARG A 236 -1.51 -8.10 15.35
CA ARG A 236 -2.04 -7.14 16.31
C ARG A 236 -2.09 -7.77 17.69
N THR A 237 -1.43 -7.16 18.66
CA THR A 237 -1.32 -7.71 20.03
C THR A 237 -2.58 -7.48 20.85
N ASP A 238 -3.24 -6.30 20.75
CA ASP A 238 -4.47 -5.96 21.51
C ASP A 238 -5.32 -4.90 20.77
#